data_cffff1d2469147af60483b5856177d62
#
_entry.id   cffff1d2469147af60483b5856177d62
#
_cell.length_a   1.000
_cell.length_b   1.000
_cell.length_c   1.000
_cell.angle_alpha   90.00
_cell.angle_beta   90.00
_cell.angle_gamma   90.00
#
_symmetry.space_group_name_H-M   'P 1'
#
loop_
_entity.id
_entity.type
_entity.pdbx_description
1 polymer ?
#
loop_
_entity_poly.entity_id
_entity_poly.type
_entity_poly.pdbx_seq_one_letter_code
_entity_poly.pdbx_strand_id
1 'polypeptide(L)'
;MQALTRSRFFWLLTMLPLVSLADPLPEPLTFAAALDTAQNETHYELVAIEQRLHAIRAELGIEQGENGFSLDLIGRIRQVGLSEVARDLDDINNDEDGGDNAASLILSRPLYDFGLLDSRENQFALQLQALEYQKRLLIEQRRLEIMEKYFAVLNADNHFISENESLAMGFIHYDNAVQDQELGLVAEIEVLRLQAEYEVIRQQRYLAEHQQRLTRAMLAEAMGYPEKLPSELEAPDINPERALPDDFDALVRQALVYSLEALLAQANSQAAQAAIAIAAATDNPSLDLQLEVSSYERDSRLRDDWRAGLYLEVPLYSGSSPARLDLAKARHREALANQQQVQSHLRLEVLELWQKIQQLKLEIQGRSIEQDYRDKYLDRSRAEYELEFKSDLGDSMVLYSRSSSERLQALYAFELAYQRLTALVGADFLSQFATSQ
;
A
#
# COMPACT_ATOMS: atom_id res chain seq x y z
N MET A 1 52.84 -26.10 35.89
CA MET A 1 53.17 -24.68 36.11
C MET A 1 52.58 -23.86 34.98
N GLN A 2 51.78 -22.92 35.39
CA GLN A 2 51.26 -21.73 34.70
C GLN A 2 50.28 -21.93 33.54
N ALA A 3 49.02 -21.70 33.90
CA ALA A 3 47.89 -21.38 33.06
C ALA A 3 48.06 -20.02 32.38
N LEU A 4 47.60 -19.91 31.14
CA LEU A 4 47.33 -18.63 30.49
C LEU A 4 45.89 -18.66 29.95
N THR A 5 44.98 -18.18 30.80
CA THR A 5 43.62 -17.77 30.49
C THR A 5 43.68 -16.56 29.59
N ARG A 6 43.25 -16.68 28.32
CA ARG A 6 42.92 -15.54 27.43
C ARG A 6 41.42 -15.30 27.48
N SER A 7 41.03 -14.33 28.29
CA SER A 7 39.71 -13.69 28.30
C SER A 7 39.46 -13.04 26.93
N ARG A 8 38.49 -13.54 26.19
CA ARG A 8 37.89 -12.86 25.01
C ARG A 8 36.81 -11.93 25.50
N PHE A 9 37.12 -10.66 25.59
CA PHE A 9 36.16 -9.59 25.76
C PHE A 9 35.31 -9.51 24.50
N PHE A 10 34.07 -9.96 24.59
CA PHE A 10 33.03 -9.79 23.56
C PHE A 10 32.52 -8.35 23.71
N TRP A 11 32.92 -7.47 22.80
CA TRP A 11 32.32 -6.15 22.66
C TRP A 11 30.92 -6.34 22.06
N LEU A 12 29.91 -6.29 22.93
CA LEU A 12 28.50 -6.11 22.52
C LEU A 12 28.38 -4.64 22.07
N LEU A 13 28.55 -4.41 20.77
CA LEU A 13 28.18 -3.15 20.15
C LEU A 13 26.63 -3.13 20.15
N THR A 14 26.03 -2.50 21.16
CA THR A 14 24.62 -2.14 21.13
C THR A 14 24.41 -1.13 20.01
N MET A 15 23.92 -1.60 18.86
CA MET A 15 23.30 -0.74 17.86
C MET A 15 22.05 -0.10 18.50
N LEU A 16 22.22 1.10 19.04
CA LEU A 16 21.08 2.01 19.24
C LEU A 16 20.47 2.25 17.86
N PRO A 17 19.15 2.06 17.69
CA PRO A 17 18.49 2.50 16.48
C PRO A 17 18.72 4.01 16.37
N LEU A 18 19.36 4.45 15.30
CA LEU A 18 19.31 5.84 14.88
C LEU A 18 17.82 6.14 14.65
N VAL A 19 17.19 6.79 15.63
CA VAL A 19 15.93 7.47 15.42
C VAL A 19 16.21 8.51 14.35
N SER A 20 15.85 8.23 13.12
CA SER A 20 15.81 9.21 12.05
C SER A 20 14.89 10.33 12.55
N LEU A 21 15.47 11.48 12.89
CA LEU A 21 14.74 12.71 13.07
C LEU A 21 14.13 13.04 11.71
N ALA A 22 12.90 12.59 11.49
CA ALA A 22 12.13 13.01 10.33
C ALA A 22 12.12 14.54 10.32
N ASP A 23 12.44 15.12 9.17
CA ASP A 23 12.43 16.57 9.00
C ASP A 23 11.10 17.15 9.48
N PRO A 24 11.14 18.32 10.16
CA PRO A 24 9.92 18.93 10.63
C PRO A 24 9.02 19.28 9.42
N LEU A 25 7.72 18.92 9.51
CA LEU A 25 6.75 19.33 8.52
C LEU A 25 6.75 20.87 8.42
N PRO A 26 6.62 21.44 7.21
CA PRO A 26 6.54 22.89 7.05
C PRO A 26 5.29 23.46 7.74
N GLU A 27 5.39 24.67 8.30
CA GLU A 27 4.25 25.40 8.84
C GLU A 27 4.16 26.77 8.13
N PRO A 28 3.06 27.09 7.41
CA PRO A 28 1.88 26.22 7.18
C PRO A 28 2.18 24.97 6.35
N LEU A 29 1.41 23.90 6.58
CA LEU A 29 1.54 22.67 5.80
C LEU A 29 0.97 22.89 4.39
N THR A 30 1.85 22.80 3.38
CA THR A 30 1.43 22.91 1.98
C THR A 30 0.87 21.59 1.48
N PHE A 31 -0.04 21.66 0.48
CA PHE A 31 -0.62 20.47 -0.14
C PHE A 31 0.45 19.55 -0.77
N ALA A 32 1.44 20.12 -1.46
CA ALA A 32 2.53 19.37 -2.05
C ALA A 32 3.36 18.62 -1.00
N ALA A 33 3.75 19.31 0.10
CA ALA A 33 4.52 18.69 1.18
C ALA A 33 3.75 17.55 1.88
N ALA A 34 2.44 17.68 2.03
CA ALA A 34 1.61 16.60 2.57
C ALA A 34 1.63 15.37 1.64
N LEU A 35 1.46 15.55 0.32
CA LEU A 35 1.46 14.46 -0.66
C LEU A 35 2.81 13.77 -0.79
N ASP A 36 3.92 14.50 -0.61
CA ASP A 36 5.28 13.93 -0.66
C ASP A 36 5.50 12.89 0.45
N THR A 37 4.78 13.01 1.58
CA THR A 37 4.86 12.02 2.67
C THR A 37 4.30 10.64 2.28
N ALA A 38 3.53 10.52 1.19
CA ALA A 38 3.03 9.24 0.70
C ALA A 38 4.14 8.25 0.36
N GLN A 39 5.32 8.74 -0.02
CA GLN A 39 6.50 7.95 -0.36
C GLN A 39 7.41 7.67 0.85
N ASN A 40 7.00 8.06 2.06
CA ASN A 40 7.83 7.88 3.25
C ASN A 40 8.05 6.38 3.52
N GLU A 41 9.29 5.94 3.32
CA GLU A 41 9.72 4.53 3.46
C GLU A 41 9.60 4.00 4.90
N THR A 42 9.43 4.87 5.89
CA THR A 42 9.24 4.43 7.29
C THR A 42 7.82 3.97 7.58
N HIS A 43 6.88 4.20 6.67
CA HIS A 43 5.50 3.77 6.86
C HIS A 43 5.38 2.24 6.83
N TYR A 44 4.70 1.65 7.82
CA TYR A 44 4.63 0.21 8.05
C TYR A 44 4.18 -0.62 6.82
N GLU A 45 3.28 -0.10 6.00
CA GLU A 45 2.83 -0.80 4.78
C GLU A 45 3.90 -0.82 3.69
N LEU A 46 4.65 0.27 3.51
CA LEU A 46 5.78 0.32 2.58
C LEU A 46 6.93 -0.55 3.07
N VAL A 47 7.23 -0.53 4.37
CA VAL A 47 8.19 -1.47 4.98
C VAL A 47 7.78 -2.91 4.71
N ALA A 48 6.51 -3.26 4.88
CA ALA A 48 6.04 -4.63 4.67
C ALA A 48 6.22 -5.10 3.22
N ILE A 49 5.91 -4.25 2.22
CA ILE A 49 6.07 -4.64 0.81
C ILE A 49 7.54 -4.69 0.39
N GLU A 50 8.40 -3.81 0.93
CA GLU A 50 9.85 -3.88 0.75
C GLU A 50 10.43 -5.19 1.28
N GLN A 51 9.99 -5.62 2.47
CA GLN A 51 10.44 -6.90 3.02
C GLN A 51 9.95 -8.09 2.18
N ARG A 52 8.78 -8.02 1.56
CA ARG A 52 8.32 -9.04 0.60
C ARG A 52 9.18 -9.07 -0.65
N LEU A 53 9.56 -7.90 -1.20
CA LEU A 53 10.50 -7.82 -2.32
C LEU A 53 11.85 -8.43 -1.97
N HIS A 54 12.37 -8.15 -0.77
CA HIS A 54 13.59 -8.78 -0.27
C HIS A 54 13.46 -10.29 -0.12
N ALA A 55 12.32 -10.78 0.39
CA ALA A 55 12.07 -12.21 0.56
C ALA A 55 12.09 -12.95 -0.79
N ILE A 56 11.37 -12.44 -1.81
CA ILE A 56 11.36 -13.06 -3.15
C ILE A 56 12.75 -13.01 -3.80
N ARG A 57 13.51 -11.92 -3.63
CA ARG A 57 14.90 -11.86 -4.11
C ARG A 57 15.80 -12.88 -3.41
N ALA A 58 15.61 -13.10 -2.11
CA ALA A 58 16.33 -14.11 -1.35
C ALA A 58 15.94 -15.54 -1.78
N GLU A 59 14.66 -15.80 -2.03
CA GLU A 59 14.18 -17.08 -2.57
C GLU A 59 14.80 -17.37 -3.95
N LEU A 60 14.84 -16.39 -4.85
CA LEU A 60 15.54 -16.50 -6.13
C LEU A 60 17.04 -16.82 -5.91
N GLY A 61 17.68 -16.14 -4.95
CA GLY A 61 19.08 -16.39 -4.58
C GLY A 61 19.31 -17.80 -4.04
N ILE A 62 18.36 -18.39 -3.30
CA ILE A 62 18.39 -19.77 -2.83
C ILE A 62 18.35 -20.73 -4.03
N GLU A 63 17.39 -20.56 -4.95
CA GLU A 63 17.26 -21.40 -6.15
C GLU A 63 18.53 -21.36 -7.02
N GLN A 64 19.10 -20.17 -7.21
CA GLN A 64 20.36 -19.99 -7.93
C GLN A 64 21.53 -20.66 -7.19
N GLY A 65 21.55 -20.56 -5.85
CA GLY A 65 22.56 -21.19 -5.00
C GLY A 65 22.49 -22.71 -5.02
N GLU A 66 21.29 -23.29 -5.04
CA GLU A 66 21.07 -24.74 -5.14
C GLU A 66 21.58 -25.31 -6.47
N ASN A 67 21.61 -24.52 -7.54
CA ASN A 67 22.24 -24.86 -8.81
C ASN A 67 23.78 -24.56 -8.85
N GLY A 68 24.33 -24.08 -7.73
CA GLY A 68 25.77 -23.88 -7.52
C GLY A 68 26.50 -25.14 -7.07
N PHE A 69 27.67 -24.95 -6.50
CA PHE A 69 28.39 -25.99 -5.82
C PHE A 69 27.86 -26.17 -4.40
N SER A 70 27.60 -27.41 -3.99
CA SER A 70 27.42 -27.79 -2.58
C SER A 70 28.60 -28.62 -2.10
N LEU A 71 29.00 -28.44 -0.84
CA LEU A 71 30.06 -29.20 -0.19
C LEU A 71 29.52 -29.72 1.14
N ASP A 72 29.36 -31.03 1.21
CA ASP A 72 28.77 -31.71 2.35
C ASP A 72 29.80 -32.61 3.03
N LEU A 73 29.88 -32.56 4.37
CA LEU A 73 30.63 -33.48 5.18
C LEU A 73 29.63 -34.48 5.84
N ILE A 74 29.71 -35.72 5.44
CA ILE A 74 28.85 -36.80 5.98
C ILE A 74 29.67 -37.70 6.90
N GLY A 75 29.34 -37.70 8.18
CA GLY A 75 29.85 -38.65 9.16
C GLY A 75 28.89 -39.79 9.38
N ARG A 76 29.37 -41.01 9.31
CA ARG A 76 28.59 -42.22 9.58
C ARG A 76 29.23 -43.01 10.71
N ILE A 77 28.52 -43.27 11.78
CA ILE A 77 28.91 -44.08 12.91
C ILE A 77 27.96 -45.26 12.95
N ARG A 78 28.47 -46.47 12.74
CA ARG A 78 27.65 -47.66 12.81
C ARG A 78 28.43 -48.86 13.33
N GLN A 79 27.75 -49.78 13.99
CA GLN A 79 28.25 -51.07 14.41
C GLN A 79 27.68 -52.14 13.53
N VAL A 80 28.51 -53.07 13.07
CA VAL A 80 28.13 -54.12 12.12
C VAL A 80 28.48 -55.46 12.68
N GLY A 81 27.54 -56.39 12.70
CA GLY A 81 27.80 -57.84 12.89
C GLY A 81 27.88 -58.51 11.52
N LEU A 82 28.96 -59.20 11.23
CA LEU A 82 29.17 -59.91 9.97
C LEU A 82 28.47 -61.26 9.96
N SER A 83 27.81 -61.58 8.85
CA SER A 83 27.33 -62.96 8.60
C SER A 83 28.51 -63.89 8.30
N GLU A 84 28.36 -65.22 8.57
CA GLU A 84 29.39 -66.21 8.26
C GLU A 84 29.87 -66.10 6.80
N VAL A 85 28.95 -65.91 5.85
CA VAL A 85 29.27 -65.78 4.42
C VAL A 85 30.08 -64.55 4.11
N ALA A 86 29.86 -63.48 4.82
CA ALA A 86 30.61 -62.23 4.65
C ALA A 86 32.02 -62.33 5.26
N ARG A 87 32.20 -63.15 6.28
CA ARG A 87 33.53 -63.42 6.87
C ARG A 87 34.41 -64.25 5.92
N ASP A 88 33.82 -65.19 5.15
CA ASP A 88 34.56 -65.94 4.17
C ASP A 88 34.96 -65.20 2.90
N LEU A 89 34.25 -64.15 2.55
CA LEU A 89 34.48 -63.32 1.35
C LEU A 89 35.41 -62.10 1.62
N ASP A 90 35.42 -61.61 2.84
CA ASP A 90 36.27 -60.51 3.26
C ASP A 90 37.57 -61.07 3.79
N ASP A 91 38.56 -61.23 2.91
CA ASP A 91 39.82 -61.90 3.17
C ASP A 91 40.52 -61.41 4.44
N ILE A 92 40.44 -62.21 5.47
CA ILE A 92 41.56 -62.73 6.28
C ILE A 92 42.03 -61.89 7.49
N ASN A 93 41.84 -60.63 7.61
CA ASN A 93 42.43 -59.89 8.72
C ASN A 93 41.52 -59.07 9.64
N ASN A 94 40.21 -59.05 9.45
CA ASN A 94 39.28 -58.33 10.30
C ASN A 94 38.04 -59.14 10.69
N ASP A 95 38.28 -60.15 11.49
CA ASP A 95 37.31 -61.14 11.96
C ASP A 95 36.47 -60.65 13.17
N GLU A 96 36.47 -59.35 13.43
CA GLU A 96 35.77 -58.78 14.58
C GLU A 96 34.54 -58.03 14.18
N ASP A 97 33.38 -58.40 14.80
CA ASP A 97 32.22 -57.53 14.90
C ASP A 97 32.68 -56.18 15.49
N GLY A 98 32.56 -55.11 14.75
CA GLY A 98 33.15 -53.84 15.17
C GLY A 98 32.53 -52.62 14.51
N GLY A 99 33.18 -51.47 14.76
CA GLY A 99 32.79 -50.23 14.17
C GLY A 99 32.99 -50.20 12.65
N ASP A 100 32.04 -49.62 11.94
CA ASP A 100 32.15 -49.28 10.52
C ASP A 100 31.85 -47.77 10.35
N ASN A 101 32.75 -46.97 10.93
CA ASN A 101 32.68 -45.53 10.88
C ASN A 101 33.26 -45.04 9.56
N ALA A 102 32.66 -43.96 9.03
CA ALA A 102 33.14 -43.34 7.81
C ALA A 102 32.91 -41.83 7.86
N ALA A 103 33.78 -41.07 7.18
CA ALA A 103 33.60 -39.70 6.91
C ALA A 103 33.76 -39.45 5.39
N SER A 104 32.82 -38.81 4.77
CA SER A 104 32.80 -38.48 3.33
C SER A 104 32.66 -37.02 3.13
N LEU A 105 33.51 -36.43 2.31
CA LEU A 105 33.40 -35.06 1.81
C LEU A 105 32.89 -35.13 0.37
N ILE A 106 31.72 -34.55 0.14
CA ILE A 106 31.01 -34.64 -1.14
C ILE A 106 30.88 -33.25 -1.71
N LEU A 107 31.47 -33.01 -2.88
CA LEU A 107 31.25 -31.80 -3.69
C LEU A 107 30.28 -32.17 -4.80
N SER A 108 29.13 -31.53 -4.84
CA SER A 108 28.13 -31.73 -5.90
C SER A 108 27.77 -30.43 -6.61
N ARG A 109 27.36 -30.57 -7.86
CA ARG A 109 26.88 -29.47 -8.68
C ARG A 109 25.88 -29.98 -9.72
N PRO A 110 24.65 -29.46 -9.77
CA PRO A 110 23.78 -29.60 -10.91
C PRO A 110 24.41 -28.98 -12.14
N LEU A 111 24.54 -29.75 -13.22
CA LEU A 111 25.10 -29.26 -14.50
C LEU A 111 23.99 -28.82 -15.46
N TYR A 112 22.89 -29.57 -15.47
CA TYR A 112 21.76 -29.31 -16.37
C TYR A 112 20.46 -29.92 -15.83
N ASP A 113 19.41 -29.14 -15.76
CA ASP A 113 18.10 -29.51 -15.23
C ASP A 113 16.96 -29.48 -16.27
N PHE A 114 17.33 -29.40 -17.55
CA PHE A 114 16.41 -29.38 -18.68
C PHE A 114 15.34 -28.28 -18.60
N GLY A 115 15.73 -27.11 -18.08
CA GLY A 115 14.92 -25.87 -18.08
C GLY A 115 14.04 -25.66 -16.86
N LEU A 116 14.24 -26.43 -15.79
CA LEU A 116 13.51 -26.23 -14.53
C LEU A 116 13.94 -24.91 -13.86
N LEU A 117 15.25 -24.64 -13.73
CA LEU A 117 15.77 -23.39 -13.18
C LEU A 117 15.32 -22.18 -13.97
N ASP A 118 15.46 -22.23 -15.31
CA ASP A 118 15.02 -21.13 -16.19
C ASP A 118 13.53 -20.81 -16.00
N SER A 119 12.70 -21.86 -15.82
CA SER A 119 11.26 -21.71 -15.56
C SER A 119 10.98 -21.06 -14.21
N ARG A 120 11.75 -21.43 -13.15
CA ARG A 120 11.66 -20.84 -11.81
C ARG A 120 12.12 -19.39 -11.81
N GLU A 121 13.27 -19.09 -12.42
CA GLU A 121 13.77 -17.72 -12.54
C GLU A 121 12.78 -16.79 -13.25
N ASN A 122 12.17 -17.28 -14.34
CA ASN A 122 11.13 -16.54 -15.04
C ASN A 122 9.91 -16.27 -14.16
N GLN A 123 9.46 -17.25 -13.37
CA GLN A 123 8.36 -17.06 -12.43
C GLN A 123 8.71 -16.01 -11.35
N PHE A 124 9.91 -16.09 -10.76
CA PHE A 124 10.36 -15.11 -9.76
C PHE A 124 10.47 -13.69 -10.35
N ALA A 125 10.95 -13.54 -11.59
CA ALA A 125 10.99 -12.26 -12.27
C ALA A 125 9.58 -11.65 -12.41
N LEU A 126 8.58 -12.44 -12.80
CA LEU A 126 7.19 -12.00 -12.91
C LEU A 126 6.56 -11.70 -11.54
N GLN A 127 6.89 -12.45 -10.51
CA GLN A 127 6.46 -12.16 -9.13
C GLN A 127 7.07 -10.85 -8.61
N LEU A 128 8.36 -10.61 -8.86
CA LEU A 128 9.01 -9.34 -8.52
C LEU A 128 8.34 -8.17 -9.24
N GLN A 129 8.04 -8.33 -10.54
CA GLN A 129 7.32 -7.31 -11.31
C GLN A 129 5.91 -7.03 -10.71
N ALA A 130 5.17 -8.07 -10.32
CA ALA A 130 3.87 -7.90 -9.67
C ALA A 130 4.00 -7.14 -8.34
N LEU A 131 5.00 -7.46 -7.51
CA LEU A 131 5.26 -6.74 -6.25
C LEU A 131 5.67 -5.28 -6.47
N GLU A 132 6.42 -4.98 -7.52
CA GLU A 132 6.75 -3.60 -7.90
C GLU A 132 5.48 -2.80 -8.30
N TYR A 133 4.57 -3.40 -9.06
CA TYR A 133 3.27 -2.77 -9.33
C TYR A 133 2.44 -2.60 -8.05
N GLN A 134 2.44 -3.60 -7.16
CA GLN A 134 1.76 -3.50 -5.87
C GLN A 134 2.33 -2.38 -5.00
N LYS A 135 3.66 -2.20 -4.96
CA LYS A 135 4.31 -1.09 -4.26
C LYS A 135 3.87 0.26 -4.81
N ARG A 136 3.88 0.43 -6.14
CA ARG A 136 3.45 1.68 -6.79
C ARG A 136 1.97 1.95 -6.52
N LEU A 137 1.12 0.93 -6.59
CA LEU A 137 -0.30 1.05 -6.29
C LEU A 137 -0.53 1.51 -4.84
N LEU A 138 0.20 0.93 -3.88
CA LEU A 138 0.15 1.34 -2.48
C LEU A 138 0.52 2.81 -2.29
N ILE A 139 1.61 3.28 -2.93
CA ILE A 139 2.03 4.69 -2.87
C ILE A 139 0.93 5.61 -3.43
N GLU A 140 0.31 5.24 -4.56
CA GLU A 140 -0.75 6.04 -5.16
C GLU A 140 -2.02 6.05 -4.30
N GLN A 141 -2.41 4.93 -3.71
CA GLN A 141 -3.52 4.85 -2.76
C GLN A 141 -3.29 5.73 -1.53
N ARG A 142 -2.09 5.70 -0.96
CA ARG A 142 -1.71 6.57 0.16
C ARG A 142 -1.75 8.05 -0.21
N ARG A 143 -1.27 8.38 -1.43
CA ARG A 143 -1.33 9.76 -1.93
C ARG A 143 -2.76 10.26 -2.02
N LEU A 144 -3.68 9.46 -2.54
CA LEU A 144 -5.09 9.78 -2.60
C LEU A 144 -5.74 9.85 -1.21
N GLU A 145 -5.36 8.98 -0.29
CA GLU A 145 -5.81 9.02 1.10
C GLU A 145 -5.36 10.29 1.82
N ILE A 146 -4.08 10.67 1.72
CA ILE A 146 -3.56 11.91 2.30
C ILE A 146 -4.30 13.11 1.73
N MET A 147 -4.55 13.14 0.43
CA MET A 147 -5.33 14.19 -0.23
C MET A 147 -6.76 14.28 0.34
N GLU A 148 -7.44 13.15 0.50
CA GLU A 148 -8.77 13.08 1.10
C GLU A 148 -8.78 13.63 2.54
N LYS A 149 -7.79 13.22 3.36
CA LYS A 149 -7.67 13.72 4.74
C LYS A 149 -7.27 15.19 4.80
N TYR A 150 -6.44 15.66 3.87
CA TYR A 150 -6.09 17.06 3.76
C TYR A 150 -7.33 17.93 3.49
N PHE A 151 -8.13 17.55 2.50
CA PHE A 151 -9.38 18.25 2.19
C PHE A 151 -10.41 18.13 3.31
N ALA A 152 -10.43 17.02 4.05
CA ALA A 152 -11.29 16.85 5.22
C ALA A 152 -10.93 17.85 6.33
N VAL A 153 -9.63 18.17 6.55
CA VAL A 153 -9.21 19.21 7.51
C VAL A 153 -9.69 20.58 7.04
N LEU A 154 -9.44 20.95 5.77
CA LEU A 154 -9.88 22.25 5.23
C LEU A 154 -11.39 22.44 5.30
N ASN A 155 -12.17 21.39 5.02
CA ASN A 155 -13.61 21.39 5.15
C ASN A 155 -14.06 21.55 6.60
N ALA A 156 -13.40 20.84 7.54
CA ALA A 156 -13.70 20.95 8.96
C ALA A 156 -13.39 22.36 9.52
N ASP A 157 -12.30 22.99 9.05
CA ASP A 157 -11.93 24.35 9.42
C ASP A 157 -12.97 25.35 8.94
N ASN A 158 -13.40 25.28 7.68
CA ASN A 158 -14.44 26.16 7.13
C ASN A 158 -15.79 25.94 7.81
N HIS A 159 -16.14 24.70 8.11
CA HIS A 159 -17.37 24.40 8.85
C HIS A 159 -17.32 24.95 10.28
N PHE A 160 -16.20 24.81 10.98
CA PHE A 160 -16.03 25.39 12.33
C PHE A 160 -16.17 26.93 12.33
N ILE A 161 -15.62 27.62 11.31
CA ILE A 161 -15.77 29.07 11.17
C ILE A 161 -17.26 29.43 11.02
N SER A 162 -18.00 28.74 10.14
CA SER A 162 -19.43 28.97 9.92
C SER A 162 -20.28 28.70 11.18
N GLU A 163 -19.98 27.64 11.92
CA GLU A 163 -20.70 27.32 13.17
C GLU A 163 -20.37 28.31 14.30
N ASN A 164 -19.15 28.85 14.31
CA ASN A 164 -18.74 29.87 15.27
C ASN A 164 -19.47 31.23 15.03
N GLU A 165 -19.64 31.61 13.76
CA GLU A 165 -20.47 32.77 13.38
C GLU A 165 -21.94 32.54 13.73
N SER A 166 -22.48 31.34 13.42
CA SER A 166 -23.85 30.94 13.80
C SER A 166 -24.06 31.03 15.30
N LEU A 167 -23.11 30.60 16.11
CA LEU A 167 -23.17 30.69 17.58
C LEU A 167 -23.24 32.13 18.07
N ALA A 168 -22.42 33.02 17.50
CA ALA A 168 -22.44 34.45 17.84
C ALA A 168 -23.79 35.09 17.55
N MET A 169 -24.39 34.79 16.39
CA MET A 169 -25.72 35.27 16.04
C MET A 169 -26.84 34.68 16.86
N GLY A 170 -26.82 33.38 17.11
CA GLY A 170 -27.78 32.72 17.99
C GLY A 170 -27.77 33.28 19.41
N PHE A 171 -26.59 33.64 19.92
CA PHE A 171 -26.45 34.33 21.20
C PHE A 171 -27.07 35.73 21.17
N ILE A 172 -26.79 36.53 20.14
CA ILE A 172 -27.36 37.89 20.00
C ILE A 172 -28.89 37.85 19.93
N HIS A 173 -29.46 36.91 19.18
CA HIS A 173 -30.93 36.75 19.07
C HIS A 173 -31.55 36.39 20.42
N TYR A 174 -30.93 35.45 21.16
CA TYR A 174 -31.38 35.04 22.48
C TYR A 174 -31.26 36.21 23.48
N ASP A 175 -30.10 36.92 23.54
CA ASP A 175 -29.86 38.03 24.46
C ASP A 175 -30.83 39.18 24.23
N ASN A 176 -31.06 39.56 22.99
CA ASN A 176 -32.05 40.58 22.63
C ASN A 176 -33.48 40.19 23.10
N ALA A 177 -33.85 38.91 22.92
CA ALA A 177 -35.17 38.45 23.36
C ALA A 177 -35.33 38.49 24.87
N VAL A 178 -34.25 38.22 25.64
CA VAL A 178 -34.26 38.34 27.13
C VAL A 178 -34.47 39.83 27.52
N GLN A 179 -33.77 40.78 26.86
CA GLN A 179 -33.93 42.21 27.10
C GLN A 179 -35.34 42.68 26.74
N ASP A 180 -35.88 42.26 25.61
CA ASP A 180 -37.24 42.58 25.15
C ASP A 180 -38.31 42.00 26.12
N GLN A 181 -38.08 40.86 26.73
CA GLN A 181 -38.94 40.30 27.72
C GLN A 181 -38.98 41.13 29.00
N GLU A 182 -37.83 41.63 29.45
CA GLU A 182 -37.73 42.55 30.61
C GLU A 182 -38.52 43.86 30.39
N LEU A 183 -38.58 44.28 29.11
CA LEU A 183 -39.37 45.46 28.72
C LEU A 183 -40.85 45.13 28.45
N GLY A 184 -41.24 43.87 28.56
CA GLY A 184 -42.62 43.41 28.30
C GLY A 184 -43.02 43.37 26.83
N LEU A 185 -42.04 43.39 25.90
CA LEU A 185 -42.25 43.44 24.44
C LEU A 185 -42.39 42.01 23.86
N VAL A 186 -41.82 40.98 24.51
CA VAL A 186 -41.84 39.59 24.06
C VAL A 186 -42.30 38.67 25.15
N ALA A 187 -43.04 37.60 24.80
CA ALA A 187 -43.52 36.59 25.72
C ALA A 187 -42.40 35.62 26.14
N GLU A 188 -42.50 35.06 27.38
CA GLU A 188 -41.55 34.07 27.92
C GLU A 188 -41.36 32.86 26.99
N ILE A 189 -42.42 32.40 26.32
CA ILE A 189 -42.35 31.25 25.39
C ILE A 189 -41.43 31.53 24.21
N GLU A 190 -41.33 32.76 23.75
CA GLU A 190 -40.43 33.16 22.65
C GLU A 190 -38.97 33.18 23.09
N VAL A 191 -38.69 33.65 24.31
CA VAL A 191 -37.36 33.56 24.94
C VAL A 191 -36.90 32.11 25.08
N LEU A 192 -37.80 31.22 25.55
CA LEU A 192 -37.49 29.79 25.64
C LEU A 192 -37.25 29.15 24.28
N ARG A 193 -37.96 29.57 23.25
CA ARG A 193 -37.73 29.10 21.88
C ARG A 193 -36.33 29.46 21.39
N LEU A 194 -35.94 30.73 21.52
CA LEU A 194 -34.63 31.23 21.09
C LEU A 194 -33.50 30.65 21.95
N GLN A 195 -33.73 30.41 23.24
CA GLN A 195 -32.80 29.68 24.09
C GLN A 195 -32.57 28.25 23.61
N ALA A 196 -33.63 27.54 23.24
CA ALA A 196 -33.52 26.18 22.71
C ALA A 196 -32.76 26.15 21.38
N GLU A 197 -33.00 27.11 20.49
CA GLU A 197 -32.26 27.26 19.22
C GLU A 197 -30.77 27.56 19.48
N TYR A 198 -30.46 28.47 20.40
CA TYR A 198 -29.08 28.77 20.80
C TYR A 198 -28.34 27.53 21.33
N GLU A 199 -29.01 26.73 22.18
CA GLU A 199 -28.41 25.50 22.71
C GLU A 199 -28.12 24.46 21.61
N VAL A 200 -28.98 24.35 20.59
CA VAL A 200 -28.74 23.48 19.42
C VAL A 200 -27.52 23.98 18.63
N ILE A 201 -27.42 25.28 18.35
CA ILE A 201 -26.28 25.89 17.65
C ILE A 201 -24.98 25.69 18.45
N ARG A 202 -25.04 25.88 19.76
CA ARG A 202 -23.90 25.65 20.68
C ARG A 202 -23.40 24.20 20.59
N GLN A 203 -24.31 23.23 20.54
CA GLN A 203 -23.97 21.84 20.35
C GLN A 203 -23.34 21.56 18.98
N GLN A 204 -23.86 22.14 17.90
CA GLN A 204 -23.32 22.01 16.55
C GLN A 204 -21.88 22.56 16.46
N ARG A 205 -21.64 23.75 17.02
CA ARG A 205 -20.29 24.34 17.09
C ARG A 205 -19.32 23.43 17.86
N TYR A 206 -19.75 22.82 18.97
CA TYR A 206 -18.92 21.92 19.73
C TYR A 206 -18.57 20.65 18.91
N LEU A 207 -19.53 20.09 18.18
CA LEU A 207 -19.28 18.97 17.26
C LEU A 207 -18.31 19.35 16.13
N ALA A 208 -18.43 20.56 15.57
CA ALA A 208 -17.50 21.06 14.55
C ALA A 208 -16.05 21.20 15.11
N GLU A 209 -15.88 21.67 16.35
CA GLU A 209 -14.57 21.70 17.02
C GLU A 209 -13.96 20.29 17.20
N HIS A 210 -14.79 19.32 17.57
CA HIS A 210 -14.34 17.93 17.67
C HIS A 210 -13.93 17.37 16.31
N GLN A 211 -14.71 17.64 15.27
CA GLN A 211 -14.41 17.19 13.91
C GLN A 211 -13.08 17.81 13.40
N GLN A 212 -12.83 19.06 13.68
CA GLN A 212 -11.60 19.75 13.34
C GLN A 212 -10.35 19.09 13.98
N ARG A 213 -10.44 18.67 15.22
CA ARG A 213 -9.34 17.95 15.88
C ARG A 213 -9.17 16.52 15.33
N LEU A 214 -10.28 15.83 15.09
CA LEU A 214 -10.27 14.46 14.58
C LEU A 214 -9.68 14.39 13.18
N THR A 215 -10.08 15.29 12.27
CA THR A 215 -9.55 15.30 10.89
C THR A 215 -8.05 15.59 10.86
N ARG A 216 -7.54 16.48 11.74
CA ARG A 216 -6.10 16.70 11.86
C ARG A 216 -5.34 15.48 12.35
N ALA A 217 -5.90 14.74 13.31
CA ALA A 217 -5.31 13.49 13.78
C ALA A 217 -5.29 12.42 12.67
N MET A 218 -6.38 12.31 11.90
CA MET A 218 -6.45 11.39 10.75
C MET A 218 -5.45 11.76 9.65
N LEU A 219 -5.25 13.04 9.37
CA LEU A 219 -4.24 13.51 8.41
C LEU A 219 -2.82 13.19 8.91
N ALA A 220 -2.53 13.46 10.18
CA ALA A 220 -1.24 13.17 10.79
C ALA A 220 -0.91 11.67 10.74
N GLU A 221 -1.90 10.81 11.01
CA GLU A 221 -1.78 9.35 10.89
C GLU A 221 -1.49 8.93 9.43
N ALA A 222 -2.27 9.41 8.47
CA ALA A 222 -2.10 9.11 7.04
C ALA A 222 -0.72 9.53 6.51
N MET A 223 -0.18 10.66 6.98
CA MET A 223 1.17 11.12 6.65
C MET A 223 2.28 10.33 7.35
N GLY A 224 1.95 9.50 8.37
CA GLY A 224 2.93 8.77 9.19
C GLY A 224 3.56 9.60 10.32
N TYR A 225 2.92 10.68 10.75
CA TYR A 225 3.36 11.56 11.85
C TYR A 225 2.28 11.71 12.94
N PRO A 226 1.83 10.63 13.59
CA PRO A 226 0.66 10.66 14.49
C PRO A 226 0.80 11.61 15.69
N GLU A 227 2.03 11.92 16.10
CA GLU A 227 2.31 12.80 17.23
C GLU A 227 2.40 14.31 16.84
N LYS A 228 2.38 14.62 15.54
CA LYS A 228 2.53 15.98 15.02
C LYS A 228 1.26 16.42 14.31
N LEU A 229 0.36 17.06 15.05
CA LEU A 229 -0.85 17.61 14.46
C LEU A 229 -0.51 18.90 13.71
N PRO A 230 -0.82 19.01 12.39
CA PRO A 230 -0.60 20.24 11.66
C PRO A 230 -1.51 21.36 12.18
N SER A 231 -0.94 22.53 12.44
CA SER A 231 -1.68 23.68 12.99
C SER A 231 -2.44 24.43 11.90
N GLU A 232 -1.77 24.72 10.81
CA GLU A 232 -2.27 25.52 9.67
C GLU A 232 -2.02 24.77 8.36
N LEU A 233 -3.05 24.73 7.49
CA LEU A 233 -2.97 24.14 6.16
C LEU A 233 -3.18 25.21 5.09
N GLU A 234 -2.40 25.16 4.02
CA GLU A 234 -2.57 26.01 2.86
C GLU A 234 -3.60 25.43 1.89
N ALA A 235 -4.62 26.20 1.52
CA ALA A 235 -5.61 25.77 0.54
C ALA A 235 -4.97 25.75 -0.87
N PRO A 236 -5.03 24.60 -1.60
CA PRO A 236 -4.50 24.53 -2.95
C PRO A 236 -5.37 25.34 -3.93
N ASP A 237 -4.74 25.87 -4.98
CA ASP A 237 -5.46 26.46 -6.10
C ASP A 237 -6.03 25.36 -7.00
N ILE A 238 -7.36 25.32 -7.13
CA ILE A 238 -8.09 24.28 -7.86
C ILE A 238 -8.78 24.92 -9.06
N ASN A 239 -8.43 24.45 -10.26
CA ASN A 239 -9.11 24.86 -11.49
C ASN A 239 -10.22 23.85 -11.86
N PRO A 240 -11.52 24.18 -11.69
CA PRO A 240 -12.61 23.29 -12.04
C PRO A 240 -12.87 23.20 -13.55
N GLU A 241 -12.31 24.11 -14.36
CA GLU A 241 -12.49 24.13 -15.82
C GLU A 241 -11.57 23.16 -16.56
N ARG A 242 -10.77 22.35 -15.83
CA ARG A 242 -9.92 21.35 -16.46
C ARG A 242 -10.72 20.46 -17.41
N ALA A 243 -10.16 20.23 -18.61
CA ALA A 243 -10.80 19.44 -19.64
C ALA A 243 -11.00 17.98 -19.20
N LEU A 244 -12.11 17.40 -19.59
CA LEU A 244 -12.43 16.00 -19.42
C LEU A 244 -12.80 15.46 -20.82
N PRO A 245 -12.23 14.31 -21.25
CA PRO A 245 -12.58 13.71 -22.54
C PRO A 245 -14.07 13.37 -22.60
N ASP A 246 -14.70 13.67 -23.74
CA ASP A 246 -16.10 13.29 -24.01
C ASP A 246 -16.20 11.80 -24.37
N ASP A 247 -15.15 11.20 -24.95
CA ASP A 247 -15.11 9.78 -25.30
C ASP A 247 -14.81 8.92 -24.06
N PHE A 248 -15.89 8.42 -23.44
CA PHE A 248 -15.85 7.49 -22.32
C PHE A 248 -15.07 6.20 -22.68
N ASP A 249 -15.27 5.67 -23.89
CA ASP A 249 -14.59 4.42 -24.30
C ASP A 249 -13.08 4.60 -24.43
N ALA A 250 -12.62 5.80 -24.80
CA ALA A 250 -11.19 6.12 -24.79
C ALA A 250 -10.61 6.11 -23.37
N LEU A 251 -11.33 6.69 -22.39
CA LEU A 251 -10.94 6.65 -20.98
C LEU A 251 -10.82 5.20 -20.45
N VAL A 252 -11.81 4.37 -20.77
CA VAL A 252 -11.78 2.95 -20.36
C VAL A 252 -10.63 2.21 -21.00
N ARG A 253 -10.41 2.36 -22.32
CA ARG A 253 -9.27 1.73 -23.01
C ARG A 253 -7.94 2.14 -22.37
N GLN A 254 -7.79 3.42 -22.05
CA GLN A 254 -6.58 3.93 -21.41
C GLN A 254 -6.40 3.37 -19.99
N ALA A 255 -7.45 3.34 -19.18
CA ALA A 255 -7.41 2.80 -17.82
C ALA A 255 -7.00 1.31 -17.80
N LEU A 256 -7.52 0.50 -18.73
CA LEU A 256 -7.19 -0.91 -18.85
C LEU A 256 -5.70 -1.18 -19.21
N VAL A 257 -5.03 -0.20 -19.81
CA VAL A 257 -3.62 -0.31 -20.20
C VAL A 257 -2.69 0.35 -19.17
N TYR A 258 -3.13 1.44 -18.57
CA TYR A 258 -2.27 2.29 -17.74
C TYR A 258 -2.43 2.01 -16.24
N SER A 259 -3.62 1.64 -15.76
CA SER A 259 -3.86 1.54 -14.32
C SER A 259 -2.96 0.47 -13.67
N LEU A 260 -2.42 0.80 -12.50
CA LEU A 260 -1.56 -0.09 -11.74
C LEU A 260 -2.29 -1.37 -11.30
N GLU A 261 -3.60 -1.31 -11.10
CA GLU A 261 -4.43 -2.48 -10.78
C GLU A 261 -4.52 -3.46 -11.95
N ALA A 262 -4.71 -2.95 -13.18
CA ALA A 262 -4.71 -3.77 -14.38
C ALA A 262 -3.35 -4.42 -14.62
N LEU A 263 -2.26 -3.64 -14.48
CA LEU A 263 -0.88 -4.11 -14.63
C LEU A 263 -0.52 -5.17 -13.58
N LEU A 264 -0.92 -4.97 -12.33
CA LEU A 264 -0.74 -5.93 -11.23
C LEU A 264 -1.50 -7.25 -11.52
N ALA A 265 -2.77 -7.15 -11.90
CA ALA A 265 -3.59 -8.32 -12.22
C ALA A 265 -3.02 -9.10 -13.41
N GLN A 266 -2.52 -8.40 -14.44
CA GLN A 266 -1.85 -9.00 -15.58
C GLN A 266 -0.55 -9.71 -15.17
N ALA A 267 0.32 -9.07 -14.36
CA ALA A 267 1.57 -9.66 -13.88
C ALA A 267 1.32 -10.91 -13.04
N ASN A 268 0.30 -10.90 -12.17
CA ASN A 268 -0.11 -12.05 -11.39
C ASN A 268 -0.60 -13.22 -12.28
N SER A 269 -1.35 -12.93 -13.33
CA SER A 269 -1.81 -13.93 -14.30
C SER A 269 -0.62 -14.54 -15.06
N GLN A 270 0.36 -13.74 -15.46
CA GLN A 270 1.58 -14.19 -16.13
C GLN A 270 2.46 -15.04 -15.20
N ALA A 271 2.61 -14.66 -13.93
CA ALA A 271 3.32 -15.45 -12.92
C ALA A 271 2.66 -16.82 -12.70
N ALA A 272 1.32 -16.85 -12.64
CA ALA A 272 0.56 -18.09 -12.53
C ALA A 272 0.68 -18.97 -13.79
N GLN A 273 0.80 -18.36 -14.97
CA GLN A 273 1.08 -19.08 -16.23
C GLN A 273 2.48 -19.69 -16.22
N ALA A 274 3.50 -18.96 -15.74
CA ALA A 274 4.87 -19.46 -15.62
C ALA A 274 4.95 -20.68 -14.68
N ALA A 275 4.12 -20.74 -13.62
CA ALA A 275 4.04 -21.88 -12.73
C ALA A 275 3.60 -23.19 -13.44
N ILE A 276 2.90 -23.12 -14.58
CA ILE A 276 2.56 -24.29 -15.39
C ILE A 276 3.83 -24.88 -16.02
N ALA A 277 4.76 -24.05 -16.50
CA ALA A 277 6.03 -24.49 -17.05
C ALA A 277 6.89 -25.19 -15.98
N ILE A 278 6.93 -24.68 -14.77
CA ILE A 278 7.62 -25.32 -13.63
C ILE A 278 7.00 -26.67 -13.33
N ALA A 279 5.66 -26.74 -13.22
CA ALA A 279 4.97 -28.01 -12.96
C ALA A 279 5.20 -29.07 -14.04
N ALA A 280 5.39 -28.64 -15.29
CA ALA A 280 5.74 -29.53 -16.40
C ALA A 280 7.23 -29.93 -16.38
N ALA A 281 8.13 -29.01 -15.97
CA ALA A 281 9.57 -29.26 -15.96
C ALA A 281 10.06 -30.01 -14.72
N THR A 282 9.23 -30.13 -13.65
CA THR A 282 9.62 -30.82 -12.39
C THR A 282 9.97 -32.31 -12.59
N ASP A 283 9.44 -32.94 -13.63
CA ASP A 283 9.74 -34.34 -13.97
C ASP A 283 10.73 -34.45 -15.16
N ASN A 284 11.43 -33.33 -15.52
CA ASN A 284 12.50 -33.38 -16.51
C ASN A 284 13.71 -34.13 -15.94
N PRO A 285 14.58 -34.69 -16.79
CA PRO A 285 15.84 -35.26 -16.35
C PRO A 285 16.72 -34.24 -15.64
N SER A 286 17.63 -34.68 -14.77
CA SER A 286 18.72 -33.89 -14.24
C SER A 286 20.07 -34.52 -14.51
N LEU A 287 21.09 -33.72 -14.70
CA LEU A 287 22.48 -34.13 -14.84
C LEU A 287 23.33 -33.43 -13.78
N ASP A 288 23.91 -34.23 -12.90
CA ASP A 288 24.66 -33.76 -11.74
C ASP A 288 26.11 -34.22 -11.81
N LEU A 289 27.04 -33.37 -11.43
CA LEU A 289 28.45 -33.73 -11.17
C LEU A 289 28.59 -33.96 -9.67
N GLN A 290 29.22 -35.10 -9.30
CA GLN A 290 29.55 -35.40 -7.93
C GLN A 290 31.00 -35.86 -7.79
N LEU A 291 31.72 -35.26 -6.86
CA LEU A 291 33.06 -35.65 -6.44
C LEU A 291 33.01 -35.99 -4.97
N GLU A 292 33.44 -37.19 -4.63
CA GLU A 292 33.43 -37.69 -3.25
C GLU A 292 34.84 -38.15 -2.86
N VAL A 293 35.25 -37.74 -1.65
CA VAL A 293 36.45 -38.29 -0.97
C VAL A 293 36.00 -38.85 0.35
N SER A 294 36.31 -40.11 0.59
CA SER A 294 35.84 -40.83 1.76
C SER A 294 37.00 -41.45 2.54
N SER A 295 36.86 -41.48 3.85
CA SER A 295 37.76 -42.17 4.78
C SER A 295 36.91 -43.14 5.59
N TYR A 296 37.40 -44.38 5.68
CA TYR A 296 36.71 -45.48 6.34
C TYR A 296 37.56 -46.00 7.50
N GLU A 297 36.91 -46.34 8.64
CA GLU A 297 37.59 -47.02 9.76
C GLU A 297 37.96 -48.45 9.42
N ARG A 298 37.09 -49.07 8.64
CA ARG A 298 37.30 -50.44 8.19
C ARG A 298 37.81 -50.45 6.75
N ASP A 299 38.98 -51.01 6.54
CA ASP A 299 39.57 -51.17 5.22
C ASP A 299 38.90 -52.34 4.47
N SER A 300 38.47 -52.11 3.25
CA SER A 300 37.83 -53.12 2.38
C SER A 300 38.24 -52.81 0.93
N ARG A 301 38.64 -53.90 0.21
CA ARG A 301 39.01 -53.80 -1.22
C ARG A 301 37.86 -53.35 -2.14
N LEU A 302 36.64 -53.28 -1.61
CA LEU A 302 35.42 -52.89 -2.34
C LEU A 302 35.08 -51.40 -2.12
N ARG A 303 35.91 -50.62 -1.41
CA ARG A 303 35.67 -49.22 -1.09
C ARG A 303 36.67 -48.34 -1.80
N ASP A 304 36.13 -47.28 -2.41
CA ASP A 304 36.96 -46.28 -3.09
C ASP A 304 37.21 -45.13 -2.14
N ASP A 305 38.49 -44.68 -2.01
CA ASP A 305 38.87 -43.47 -1.24
C ASP A 305 38.37 -42.20 -1.89
N TRP A 306 38.15 -42.21 -3.21
CA TRP A 306 37.58 -41.11 -3.97
C TRP A 306 36.83 -41.63 -5.17
N ARG A 307 35.80 -40.88 -5.58
CA ARG A 307 35.08 -41.12 -6.84
C ARG A 307 34.63 -39.81 -7.45
N ALA A 308 34.61 -39.77 -8.75
CA ALA A 308 34.06 -38.68 -9.55
C ALA A 308 33.08 -39.28 -10.56
N GLY A 309 31.89 -38.66 -10.66
CA GLY A 309 30.85 -39.22 -11.52
C GLY A 309 29.93 -38.13 -12.06
N LEU A 310 29.35 -38.43 -13.21
CA LEU A 310 28.19 -37.76 -13.75
C LEU A 310 26.96 -38.60 -13.52
N TYR A 311 25.97 -38.04 -12.88
CA TYR A 311 24.72 -38.70 -12.56
C TYR A 311 23.61 -38.12 -13.40
N LEU A 312 23.03 -38.94 -14.28
CA LEU A 312 21.84 -38.61 -15.05
C LEU A 312 20.64 -39.26 -14.36
N GLU A 313 19.76 -38.48 -13.80
CA GLU A 313 18.49 -38.94 -13.23
C GLU A 313 17.36 -38.66 -14.24
N VAL A 314 16.60 -39.67 -14.58
CA VAL A 314 15.45 -39.60 -15.48
C VAL A 314 14.22 -40.11 -14.78
N PRO A 315 13.34 -39.28 -14.25
CA PRO A 315 12.09 -39.71 -13.63
C PRO A 315 11.18 -40.37 -14.69
N LEU A 316 10.95 -41.70 -14.58
CA LEU A 316 10.13 -42.39 -15.55
C LEU A 316 8.63 -42.32 -15.22
N TYR A 317 8.29 -42.20 -13.98
CA TYR A 317 6.90 -42.09 -13.51
C TYR A 317 6.81 -41.41 -12.16
N SER A 318 5.90 -40.46 -12.06
CA SER A 318 5.50 -39.84 -10.80
C SER A 318 3.97 -39.74 -10.74
N GLY A 319 3.36 -40.40 -9.76
CA GLY A 319 1.90 -40.37 -9.59
C GLY A 319 1.34 -38.99 -9.22
N SER A 320 2.20 -38.07 -8.76
CA SER A 320 1.80 -36.69 -8.40
C SER A 320 1.85 -35.70 -9.55
N SER A 321 2.53 -35.99 -10.65
CA SER A 321 2.74 -35.07 -11.78
C SER A 321 1.45 -34.58 -12.42
N PRO A 322 0.44 -35.39 -12.74
CA PRO A 322 -0.82 -34.92 -13.29
C PRO A 322 -1.52 -33.96 -12.35
N ALA A 323 -1.51 -34.25 -11.04
CA ALA A 323 -2.15 -33.40 -10.03
C ALA A 323 -1.43 -32.04 -9.85
N ARG A 324 -0.07 -32.02 -9.90
CA ARG A 324 0.72 -30.77 -9.89
C ARG A 324 0.39 -29.88 -11.08
N LEU A 325 0.35 -30.47 -12.27
CA LEU A 325 0.01 -29.73 -13.50
C LEU A 325 -1.43 -29.23 -13.47
N ASP A 326 -2.38 -30.01 -13.00
CA ASP A 326 -3.78 -29.61 -12.87
C ASP A 326 -3.95 -28.50 -11.84
N LEU A 327 -3.22 -28.55 -10.71
CA LEU A 327 -3.20 -27.46 -9.72
C LEU A 327 -2.66 -26.14 -10.32
N ALA A 328 -1.54 -26.21 -11.04
CA ALA A 328 -0.97 -25.03 -11.69
C ALA A 328 -1.94 -24.42 -12.73
N LYS A 329 -2.58 -25.27 -13.55
CA LYS A 329 -3.61 -24.83 -14.51
C LYS A 329 -4.84 -24.22 -13.82
N ALA A 330 -5.27 -24.79 -12.69
CA ALA A 330 -6.40 -24.26 -11.91
C ALA A 330 -6.08 -22.87 -11.35
N ARG A 331 -4.88 -22.68 -10.77
CA ARG A 331 -4.40 -21.39 -10.26
C ARG A 331 -4.27 -20.33 -11.37
N HIS A 332 -3.80 -20.72 -12.55
CA HIS A 332 -3.76 -19.80 -13.69
C HIS A 332 -5.16 -19.39 -14.14
N ARG A 333 -6.14 -20.30 -14.21
CA ARG A 333 -7.54 -19.95 -14.54
C ARG A 333 -8.16 -19.03 -13.48
N GLU A 334 -7.86 -19.25 -12.21
CA GLU A 334 -8.25 -18.35 -11.12
C GLU A 334 -7.65 -16.96 -11.32
N ALA A 335 -6.35 -16.85 -11.61
CA ALA A 335 -5.69 -15.57 -11.88
C ALA A 335 -6.28 -14.84 -13.10
N LEU A 336 -6.63 -15.54 -14.17
CA LEU A 336 -7.33 -14.99 -15.33
C LEU A 336 -8.73 -14.46 -14.96
N ALA A 337 -9.49 -15.20 -14.15
CA ALA A 337 -10.80 -14.75 -13.69
C ALA A 337 -10.68 -13.47 -12.83
N ASN A 338 -9.70 -13.42 -11.94
CA ASN A 338 -9.41 -12.23 -11.13
C ASN A 338 -8.99 -11.03 -12.02
N GLN A 339 -8.20 -11.25 -13.07
CA GLN A 339 -7.84 -10.20 -14.04
C GLN A 339 -9.10 -9.66 -14.76
N GLN A 340 -10.02 -10.52 -15.18
CA GLN A 340 -11.29 -10.10 -15.80
C GLN A 340 -12.17 -9.33 -14.82
N GLN A 341 -12.19 -9.73 -13.54
CA GLN A 341 -12.92 -9.02 -12.50
C GLN A 341 -12.37 -7.60 -12.30
N VAL A 342 -11.04 -7.44 -12.22
CA VAL A 342 -10.38 -6.12 -12.12
C VAL A 342 -10.73 -5.25 -13.33
N GLN A 343 -10.67 -5.79 -14.56
CA GLN A 343 -11.04 -5.06 -15.77
C GLN A 343 -12.51 -4.59 -15.76
N SER A 344 -13.41 -5.43 -15.24
CA SER A 344 -14.83 -5.06 -15.10
C SER A 344 -15.03 -3.97 -14.04
N HIS A 345 -14.31 -4.07 -12.92
CA HIS A 345 -14.35 -3.06 -11.85
C HIS A 345 -13.83 -1.71 -12.34
N LEU A 346 -12.67 -1.68 -12.98
CA LEU A 346 -12.09 -0.45 -13.54
C LEU A 346 -13.02 0.26 -14.51
N ARG A 347 -13.76 -0.49 -15.36
CA ARG A 347 -14.75 0.11 -16.26
C ARG A 347 -15.86 0.85 -15.50
N LEU A 348 -16.34 0.26 -14.41
CA LEU A 348 -17.38 0.88 -13.58
C LEU A 348 -16.83 2.08 -12.81
N GLU A 349 -15.64 1.97 -12.27
CA GLU A 349 -14.98 3.04 -11.52
C GLU A 349 -14.70 4.26 -12.42
N VAL A 350 -14.19 4.04 -13.64
CA VAL A 350 -14.00 5.12 -14.61
C VAL A 350 -15.33 5.79 -14.95
N LEU A 351 -16.42 5.02 -15.09
CA LEU A 351 -17.76 5.59 -15.36
C LEU A 351 -18.25 6.44 -14.20
N GLU A 352 -18.12 5.94 -12.98
CA GLU A 352 -18.52 6.64 -11.77
C GLU A 352 -17.75 7.96 -11.61
N LEU A 353 -16.42 7.92 -11.74
CA LEU A 353 -15.57 9.11 -11.65
C LEU A 353 -15.87 10.12 -12.75
N TRP A 354 -16.03 9.66 -13.98
CA TRP A 354 -16.36 10.53 -15.12
C TRP A 354 -17.69 11.27 -14.91
N GLN A 355 -18.74 10.54 -14.50
CA GLN A 355 -20.05 11.14 -14.18
C GLN A 355 -19.97 12.06 -12.96
N LYS A 356 -19.23 11.66 -11.92
CA LYS A 356 -19.05 12.46 -10.71
C LYS A 356 -18.35 13.79 -10.99
N ILE A 357 -17.32 13.79 -11.83
CA ILE A 357 -16.61 15.01 -12.23
C ILE A 357 -17.56 15.95 -13.01
N GLN A 358 -18.35 15.44 -13.93
CA GLN A 358 -19.34 16.25 -14.67
C GLN A 358 -20.39 16.86 -13.73
N GLN A 359 -20.93 16.05 -12.80
CA GLN A 359 -21.86 16.52 -11.79
C GLN A 359 -21.26 17.64 -10.94
N LEU A 360 -20.01 17.45 -10.46
CA LEU A 360 -19.32 18.40 -9.60
C LEU A 360 -19.02 19.72 -10.34
N LYS A 361 -18.73 19.69 -11.64
CA LYS A 361 -18.58 20.95 -12.44
C LYS A 361 -19.86 21.76 -12.43
N LEU A 362 -21.02 21.13 -12.66
CA LEU A 362 -22.32 21.80 -12.60
C LEU A 362 -22.64 22.30 -11.19
N GLU A 363 -22.33 21.51 -10.17
CA GLU A 363 -22.51 21.89 -8.77
C GLU A 363 -21.67 23.12 -8.40
N ILE A 364 -20.37 23.12 -8.75
CA ILE A 364 -19.46 24.26 -8.51
C ILE A 364 -19.99 25.52 -9.19
N GLN A 365 -20.45 25.43 -10.43
CA GLN A 365 -21.05 26.55 -11.15
C GLN A 365 -22.28 27.10 -10.41
N GLY A 366 -23.18 26.23 -9.96
CA GLY A 366 -24.35 26.60 -9.18
C GLY A 366 -23.99 27.27 -7.84
N ARG A 367 -23.03 26.67 -7.11
CA ARG A 367 -22.54 27.21 -5.84
C ARG A 367 -21.81 28.56 -5.99
N SER A 368 -21.10 28.76 -7.12
CA SER A 368 -20.49 30.05 -7.42
C SER A 368 -21.53 31.15 -7.59
N ILE A 369 -22.61 30.90 -8.32
CA ILE A 369 -23.72 31.85 -8.49
C ILE A 369 -24.40 32.15 -7.13
N GLU A 370 -24.61 31.11 -6.31
CA GLU A 370 -25.17 31.30 -4.97
C GLU A 370 -24.26 32.17 -4.09
N GLN A 371 -22.95 31.91 -4.09
CA GLN A 371 -21.98 32.72 -3.34
C GLN A 371 -21.98 34.19 -3.81
N ASP A 372 -22.01 34.45 -5.12
CA ASP A 372 -22.09 35.81 -5.67
C ASP A 372 -23.39 36.54 -5.21
N TYR A 373 -24.50 35.77 -5.12
CA TYR A 373 -25.74 36.31 -4.57
C TYR A 373 -25.59 36.64 -3.08
N ARG A 374 -25.03 35.75 -2.27
CA ARG A 374 -24.82 35.97 -0.83
C ARG A 374 -23.87 37.11 -0.53
N ASP A 375 -22.83 37.26 -1.34
CA ASP A 375 -21.88 38.35 -1.24
C ASP A 375 -22.58 39.75 -1.44
N LYS A 376 -23.33 39.86 -2.52
CA LYS A 376 -24.11 41.07 -2.79
C LYS A 376 -25.21 41.34 -1.75
N TYR A 377 -25.80 40.30 -1.19
CA TYR A 377 -26.79 40.41 -0.12
C TYR A 377 -26.13 40.90 1.17
N LEU A 378 -24.93 40.42 1.49
CA LEU A 378 -24.13 40.87 2.62
C LEU A 378 -23.74 42.35 2.47
N ASP A 379 -23.30 42.79 1.29
CA ASP A 379 -22.97 44.17 1.02
C ASP A 379 -24.20 45.11 1.18
N ARG A 380 -25.37 44.67 0.72
CA ARG A 380 -26.61 45.35 0.95
C ARG A 380 -26.95 45.49 2.44
N SER A 381 -26.85 44.38 3.19
CA SER A 381 -27.11 44.35 4.63
C SER A 381 -26.17 45.27 5.41
N ARG A 382 -24.90 45.37 4.99
CA ARG A 382 -23.92 46.35 5.54
C ARG A 382 -24.35 47.77 5.32
N ALA A 383 -24.74 48.11 4.08
CA ALA A 383 -25.19 49.47 3.73
C ALA A 383 -26.47 49.86 4.50
N GLU A 384 -27.43 48.93 4.67
CA GLU A 384 -28.63 49.17 5.46
C GLU A 384 -28.27 49.39 6.96
N TYR A 385 -27.34 48.62 7.51
CA TYR A 385 -26.85 48.79 8.87
C TYR A 385 -26.18 50.14 9.09
N GLU A 386 -25.30 50.57 8.16
CA GLU A 386 -24.62 51.90 8.22
C GLU A 386 -25.60 53.06 8.13
N LEU A 387 -26.73 52.89 7.48
CA LEU A 387 -27.79 53.90 7.39
C LEU A 387 -28.79 53.86 8.58
N GLU A 388 -28.49 53.07 9.63
CA GLU A 388 -29.34 52.90 10.80
C GLU A 388 -30.73 52.29 10.50
N PHE A 389 -30.88 51.59 9.36
CA PHE A 389 -32.08 50.82 9.10
C PHE A 389 -31.97 49.43 9.81
N LYS A 390 -33.14 48.83 10.10
CA LYS A 390 -33.16 47.44 10.58
C LYS A 390 -32.50 46.56 9.54
N SER A 391 -31.41 45.90 9.90
CA SER A 391 -30.60 45.11 9.00
C SER A 391 -30.41 43.70 9.58
N ASP A 392 -30.38 42.72 8.68
CA ASP A 392 -30.07 41.31 8.99
C ASP A 392 -28.57 41.02 8.75
N LEU A 393 -27.69 41.97 9.09
CA LEU A 393 -26.26 41.90 8.80
C LEU A 393 -25.63 40.58 9.33
N GLY A 394 -25.94 40.24 10.58
CA GLY A 394 -25.38 39.05 11.18
C GLY A 394 -25.82 37.76 10.50
N ASP A 395 -27.13 37.61 10.21
CA ASP A 395 -27.66 36.44 9.49
C ASP A 395 -27.09 36.37 8.07
N SER A 396 -26.90 37.50 7.40
CA SER A 396 -26.27 37.54 6.08
C SER A 396 -24.81 37.11 6.10
N MET A 397 -24.05 37.40 7.17
CA MET A 397 -22.68 36.92 7.37
C MET A 397 -22.66 35.39 7.50
N VAL A 398 -23.53 34.79 8.33
CA VAL A 398 -23.65 33.34 8.50
C VAL A 398 -24.00 32.67 7.17
N LEU A 399 -24.95 33.22 6.40
CA LEU A 399 -25.34 32.67 5.11
C LEU A 399 -24.21 32.74 4.07
N TYR A 400 -23.42 33.82 4.06
CA TYR A 400 -22.25 33.96 3.19
C TYR A 400 -21.18 32.93 3.55
N SER A 401 -20.83 32.79 4.82
CA SER A 401 -19.82 31.85 5.32
C SER A 401 -20.21 30.41 4.97
N ARG A 402 -21.48 30.05 5.15
CA ARG A 402 -22.01 28.72 4.79
C ARG A 402 -21.92 28.46 3.29
N SER A 403 -22.35 29.40 2.44
CA SER A 403 -22.27 29.25 0.98
C SER A 403 -20.83 29.12 0.48
N SER A 404 -19.91 29.87 1.08
CA SER A 404 -18.47 29.76 0.80
C SER A 404 -17.91 28.37 1.17
N SER A 405 -18.27 27.87 2.34
CA SER A 405 -17.86 26.51 2.79
C SER A 405 -18.40 25.43 1.83
N GLU A 406 -19.65 25.50 1.42
CA GLU A 406 -20.26 24.54 0.51
C GLU A 406 -19.61 24.57 -0.89
N ARG A 407 -19.23 25.74 -1.41
CA ARG A 407 -18.51 25.86 -2.67
C ARG A 407 -17.10 25.25 -2.58
N LEU A 408 -16.38 25.49 -1.50
CA LEU A 408 -15.05 24.91 -1.28
C LEU A 408 -15.12 23.39 -1.14
N GLN A 409 -16.13 22.87 -0.46
CA GLN A 409 -16.38 21.43 -0.37
C GLN A 409 -16.58 20.78 -1.74
N ALA A 410 -17.35 21.42 -2.63
CA ALA A 410 -17.54 20.93 -4.00
C ALA A 410 -16.24 20.98 -4.81
N LEU A 411 -15.41 22.02 -4.65
CA LEU A 411 -14.09 22.15 -5.28
C LEU A 411 -13.13 21.03 -4.82
N TYR A 412 -13.07 20.74 -3.52
CA TYR A 412 -12.21 19.67 -2.99
C TYR A 412 -12.69 18.30 -3.44
N ALA A 413 -14.00 18.08 -3.49
CA ALA A 413 -14.57 16.85 -4.03
C ALA A 413 -14.24 16.65 -5.53
N PHE A 414 -14.29 17.75 -6.31
CA PHE A 414 -13.90 17.73 -7.72
C PHE A 414 -12.42 17.38 -7.88
N GLU A 415 -11.53 18.03 -7.12
CA GLU A 415 -10.10 17.73 -7.18
C GLU A 415 -9.80 16.27 -6.87
N LEU A 416 -10.38 15.74 -5.79
CA LEU A 416 -10.19 14.35 -5.41
C LEU A 416 -10.70 13.38 -6.50
N ALA A 417 -11.87 13.62 -7.06
CA ALA A 417 -12.41 12.78 -8.15
C ALA A 417 -11.53 12.87 -9.41
N TYR A 418 -11.04 14.06 -9.75
CA TYR A 418 -10.15 14.27 -10.90
C TYR A 418 -8.80 13.57 -10.71
N GLN A 419 -8.21 13.63 -9.52
CA GLN A 419 -6.94 12.95 -9.21
C GLN A 419 -7.11 11.42 -9.18
N ARG A 420 -8.23 10.90 -8.68
CA ARG A 420 -8.56 9.46 -8.77
C ARG A 420 -8.64 9.01 -10.24
N LEU A 421 -9.32 9.78 -11.09
CA LEU A 421 -9.36 9.46 -12.52
C LEU A 421 -7.95 9.55 -13.15
N THR A 422 -7.16 10.55 -12.77
CA THR A 422 -5.78 10.72 -13.23
C THR A 422 -4.90 9.52 -12.87
N ALA A 423 -5.05 8.95 -11.68
CA ALA A 423 -4.34 7.76 -11.26
C ALA A 423 -4.67 6.53 -12.13
N LEU A 424 -5.92 6.45 -12.63
CA LEU A 424 -6.35 5.34 -13.49
C LEU A 424 -5.90 5.49 -14.95
N VAL A 425 -5.93 6.71 -15.50
CA VAL A 425 -5.70 6.92 -16.95
C VAL A 425 -4.36 7.59 -17.28
N GLY A 426 -3.67 8.17 -16.29
CA GLY A 426 -2.43 8.92 -16.44
C GLY A 426 -2.64 10.41 -16.72
N ALA A 427 -1.78 11.24 -16.11
CA ALA A 427 -1.81 12.70 -16.27
C ALA A 427 -1.56 13.13 -17.72
N ASP A 428 -0.62 12.46 -18.41
CA ASP A 428 -0.26 12.78 -19.80
C ASP A 428 -1.44 12.57 -20.77
N PHE A 429 -2.28 11.58 -20.51
CA PHE A 429 -3.47 11.33 -21.33
C PHE A 429 -4.49 12.47 -21.17
N LEU A 430 -4.78 12.89 -19.92
CA LEU A 430 -5.72 13.98 -19.66
C LEU A 430 -5.20 15.33 -20.15
N SER A 431 -3.89 15.57 -20.07
CA SER A 431 -3.28 16.84 -20.54
C SER A 431 -3.44 17.09 -22.04
N GLN A 432 -3.57 16.05 -22.85
CA GLN A 432 -3.80 16.17 -24.30
C GLN A 432 -5.11 16.90 -24.63
N PHE A 433 -6.09 16.81 -23.75
CA PHE A 433 -7.40 17.46 -23.92
C PHE A 433 -7.41 18.89 -23.34
N ALA A 434 -6.44 19.24 -22.48
CA ALA A 434 -6.33 20.61 -21.94
C ALA A 434 -5.82 21.62 -22.97
N THR A 435 -5.15 21.18 -24.04
CA THR A 435 -4.56 22.06 -25.09
C THR A 435 -5.46 22.26 -26.30
N SER A 436 -6.64 21.66 -26.34
CA SER A 436 -7.56 21.70 -27.49
C SER A 436 -8.74 22.68 -27.31
N GLN A 437 -8.74 23.51 -26.29
CA GLN A 437 -9.65 24.65 -26.10
C GLN A 437 -8.85 25.95 -26.10
#